data_2b840d72526fd83c4b29e60842b1b6ee
#
_entry.id   2b840d72526fd83c4b29e60842b1b6ee
#
_cell.length_a   1.000
_cell.length_b   1.000
_cell.length_c   1.000
_cell.angle_alpha   90.00
_cell.angle_beta   90.00
_cell.angle_gamma   90.00
#
_symmetry.space_group_name_H-M   'P 1'
#
loop_
_entity.id
_entity.type
_entity.pdbx_description
1 polymer ?
#
loop_
_entity_poly.entity_id
_entity_poly.type
_entity_poly.pdbx_seq_one_letter_code
_entity_poly.pdbx_strand_id
1 'polypeptide(L)'
;DKLEQHKKVEELLAIFNIEPIRQRKGISLSGGERRRTEIARALISQPKFLLLDEPFAGVDPIAVKDIQEIIHQLAKRGIGILITDHNVRETLQICTRAYVMKSGSVLASGNADEIKTDGSVREHYLGENFTF
;
A
#
# COMPACT_ATOMS: atom_id res chain seq x y z
N ASP A 1 6.73 24.79 -14.49
CA ASP A 1 7.85 25.63 -14.03
C ASP A 1 8.77 24.82 -13.12
N LYS A 2 10.11 25.00 -13.29
CA LYS A 2 11.12 24.28 -12.47
C LYS A 2 10.99 24.55 -10.98
N LEU A 3 10.61 25.78 -10.59
CA LEU A 3 10.41 26.15 -9.21
C LEU A 3 9.24 25.39 -8.57
N GLU A 4 8.17 25.23 -9.31
CA GLU A 4 6.99 24.49 -8.86
C GLU A 4 7.27 22.98 -8.74
N GLN A 5 8.01 22.42 -9.68
CA GLN A 5 8.49 21.05 -9.61
C GLN A 5 9.38 20.82 -8.39
N HIS A 6 10.29 21.73 -8.11
CA HIS A 6 11.17 21.64 -6.95
C HIS A 6 10.38 21.68 -5.63
N LYS A 7 9.45 22.62 -5.49
CA LYS A 7 8.56 22.69 -4.30
C LYS A 7 7.82 21.39 -4.07
N LYS A 8 7.30 20.77 -5.13
CA LYS A 8 6.57 19.53 -5.04
C LYS A 8 7.46 18.35 -4.61
N VAL A 9 8.70 18.30 -5.11
CA VAL A 9 9.67 17.29 -4.67
C VAL A 9 9.95 17.45 -3.17
N GLU A 10 10.22 18.67 -2.68
CA GLU A 10 10.47 18.91 -1.26
C GLU A 10 9.27 18.53 -0.39
N GLU A 11 8.05 18.85 -0.82
CA GLU A 11 6.83 18.43 -0.14
C GLU A 11 6.71 16.90 -0.03
N LEU A 12 6.97 16.19 -1.11
CA LEU A 12 6.90 14.72 -1.12
C LEU A 12 8.00 14.08 -0.28
N LEU A 13 9.21 14.63 -0.30
CA LEU A 13 10.30 14.17 0.56
C LEU A 13 9.92 14.24 2.05
N ALA A 14 9.27 15.31 2.45
CA ALA A 14 8.81 15.51 3.83
C ALA A 14 7.64 14.57 4.19
N ILE A 15 6.60 14.49 3.33
CA ILE A 15 5.41 13.66 3.58
C ILE A 15 5.79 12.17 3.74
N PHE A 16 6.71 11.70 2.90
CA PHE A 16 7.14 10.30 2.89
C PHE A 16 8.31 9.99 3.82
N ASN A 17 8.81 11.00 4.54
CA ASN A 17 9.98 10.88 5.41
C ASN A 17 11.18 10.23 4.71
N ILE A 18 11.49 10.69 3.50
CA ILE A 18 12.61 10.23 2.66
C ILE A 18 13.68 11.31 2.45
N GLU A 19 13.55 12.48 3.09
CA GLU A 19 14.56 13.54 3.10
C GLU A 19 15.95 13.02 3.52
N PRO A 20 16.09 12.21 4.61
CA PRO A 20 17.40 11.72 5.05
C PRO A 20 18.12 10.85 4.03
N ILE A 21 17.38 10.25 3.10
CA ILE A 21 17.93 9.33 2.09
C ILE A 21 18.01 9.94 0.70
N ARG A 22 17.71 11.22 0.53
CA ARG A 22 17.61 11.89 -0.79
C ARG A 22 18.85 11.78 -1.66
N GLN A 23 20.04 11.62 -1.06
CA GLN A 23 21.31 11.48 -1.76
C GLN A 23 21.76 10.02 -1.93
N ARG A 24 21.01 9.06 -1.38
CA ARG A 24 21.36 7.65 -1.50
C ARG A 24 20.97 7.11 -2.87
N LYS A 25 21.78 6.18 -3.35
CA LYS A 25 21.44 5.39 -4.55
C LYS A 25 20.29 4.44 -4.24
N GLY A 26 19.36 4.26 -5.17
CA GLY A 26 18.19 3.40 -4.99
C GLY A 26 18.51 1.96 -4.58
N ILE A 27 19.66 1.43 -5.05
CA ILE A 27 20.11 0.08 -4.71
C ILE A 27 20.49 -0.09 -3.22
N SER A 28 20.82 1.02 -2.52
CA SER A 28 21.18 0.99 -1.11
C SER A 28 20.01 1.23 -0.14
N LEU A 29 18.81 1.39 -0.67
CA LEU A 29 17.61 1.62 0.12
C LEU A 29 17.08 0.32 0.73
N SER A 30 16.61 0.37 1.97
CA SER A 30 15.83 -0.71 2.58
C SER A 30 14.51 -0.93 1.82
N GLY A 31 13.84 -2.06 2.06
CA GLY A 31 12.54 -2.35 1.43
C GLY A 31 11.51 -1.25 1.69
N GLY A 32 11.39 -0.78 2.92
CA GLY A 32 10.47 0.30 3.30
C GLY A 32 10.84 1.65 2.69
N GLU A 33 12.13 2.04 2.73
CA GLU A 33 12.63 3.26 2.10
C GLU A 33 12.37 3.26 0.59
N ARG A 34 12.64 2.14 -0.07
CA ARG A 34 12.37 1.96 -1.50
C ARG A 34 10.88 2.11 -1.80
N ARG A 35 10.01 1.45 -1.05
CA ARG A 35 8.57 1.50 -1.26
C ARG A 35 8.01 2.91 -1.07
N ARG A 36 8.42 3.63 -0.03
CA ARG A 36 8.04 5.04 0.16
C ARG A 36 8.48 5.91 -1.00
N THR A 37 9.70 5.72 -1.50
CA THR A 37 10.23 6.47 -2.66
C THR A 37 9.47 6.16 -3.94
N GLU A 38 9.09 4.91 -4.18
CA GLU A 38 8.29 4.51 -5.34
C GLU A 38 6.90 5.16 -5.34
N ILE A 39 6.23 5.17 -4.18
CA ILE A 39 4.92 5.82 -4.05
C ILE A 39 5.06 7.34 -4.22
N ALA A 40 6.04 7.96 -3.58
CA ALA A 40 6.29 9.40 -3.72
C ALA A 40 6.54 9.80 -5.18
N ARG A 41 7.32 9.00 -5.91
CA ARG A 41 7.57 9.23 -7.34
C ARG A 41 6.29 9.17 -8.17
N ALA A 42 5.40 8.22 -7.89
CA ALA A 42 4.12 8.11 -8.60
C ALA A 42 3.22 9.34 -8.38
N LEU A 43 3.31 9.98 -7.21
CA LEU A 43 2.49 11.15 -6.87
C LEU A 43 2.94 12.46 -7.54
N ILE A 44 4.13 12.50 -8.14
CA ILE A 44 4.61 13.68 -8.85
C ILE A 44 3.63 14.09 -9.97
N SER A 45 3.01 13.11 -10.63
CA SER A 45 2.04 13.34 -11.71
C SER A 45 0.64 13.75 -11.23
N GLN A 46 0.41 13.86 -9.91
CA GLN A 46 -0.90 14.15 -9.30
C GLN A 46 -2.03 13.22 -9.77
N PRO A 47 -1.85 11.90 -9.65
CA PRO A 47 -2.83 10.95 -10.14
C PRO A 47 -4.13 11.02 -9.33
N LYS A 48 -5.26 10.72 -9.98
CA LYS A 48 -6.54 10.49 -9.30
C LYS A 48 -6.65 9.08 -8.75
N PHE A 49 -5.91 8.14 -9.32
CA PHE A 49 -5.87 6.73 -8.94
C PHE A 49 -4.42 6.27 -8.82
N LEU A 50 -4.15 5.46 -7.81
CA LEU A 50 -2.85 4.84 -7.55
C LEU A 50 -3.03 3.32 -7.48
N LEU A 51 -2.26 2.59 -8.28
CA LEU A 51 -2.23 1.14 -8.28
C LEU A 51 -0.94 0.69 -7.59
N LEU A 52 -1.08 -0.10 -6.53
CA LEU A 52 0.02 -0.63 -5.74
C LEU A 52 0.03 -2.16 -5.86
N ASP A 53 1.05 -2.68 -6.51
CA ASP A 53 1.25 -4.11 -6.67
C ASP A 53 2.21 -4.61 -5.58
N GLU A 54 1.71 -5.49 -4.72
CA GLU A 54 2.41 -6.07 -3.57
C GLU A 54 3.17 -5.02 -2.72
N PRO A 55 2.50 -3.96 -2.20
CA PRO A 55 3.18 -2.87 -1.50
C PRO A 55 3.87 -3.32 -0.20
N PHE A 56 3.48 -4.46 0.37
CA PHE A 56 4.04 -4.98 1.62
C PHE A 56 5.10 -6.07 1.42
N ALA A 57 5.34 -6.49 0.16
CA ALA A 57 6.33 -7.54 -0.13
C ALA A 57 7.75 -7.09 0.21
N GLY A 58 8.47 -7.92 0.98
CA GLY A 58 9.86 -7.65 1.36
C GLY A 58 10.05 -6.43 2.30
N VAL A 59 9.00 -6.00 2.96
CA VAL A 59 9.00 -4.86 3.89
C VAL A 59 8.93 -5.39 5.33
N ASP A 60 9.74 -4.82 6.22
CA ASP A 60 9.70 -5.18 7.64
C ASP A 60 8.40 -4.69 8.32
N PRO A 61 7.96 -5.33 9.43
CA PRO A 61 6.67 -5.02 10.07
C PRO A 61 6.51 -3.57 10.54
N ILE A 62 7.59 -2.88 10.89
CA ILE A 62 7.55 -1.48 11.31
C ILE A 62 7.28 -0.59 10.09
N ALA A 63 8.02 -0.82 9.01
CA ALA A 63 7.84 -0.06 7.76
C ALA A 63 6.49 -0.36 7.08
N VAL A 64 5.89 -1.55 7.28
CA VAL A 64 4.53 -1.85 6.82
C VAL A 64 3.52 -0.86 7.42
N LYS A 65 3.60 -0.58 8.72
CA LYS A 65 2.71 0.40 9.38
C LYS A 65 2.86 1.80 8.79
N ASP A 66 4.08 2.22 8.53
CA ASP A 66 4.34 3.51 7.90
C ASP A 66 3.71 3.60 6.50
N ILE A 67 3.81 2.54 5.71
CA ILE A 67 3.20 2.46 4.38
C ILE A 67 1.68 2.46 4.48
N GLN A 68 1.09 1.72 5.43
CA GLN A 68 -0.34 1.71 5.69
C GLN A 68 -0.86 3.11 6.02
N GLU A 69 -0.16 3.84 6.89
CA GLU A 69 -0.54 5.21 7.26
C GLU A 69 -0.47 6.16 6.05
N ILE A 70 0.58 6.05 5.23
CA ILE A 70 0.71 6.82 3.99
C ILE A 70 -0.47 6.55 3.06
N ILE A 71 -0.81 5.28 2.81
CA ILE A 71 -1.94 4.87 1.95
C ILE A 71 -3.24 5.47 2.48
N HIS A 72 -3.46 5.39 3.79
CA HIS A 72 -4.65 5.96 4.44
C HIS A 72 -4.76 7.48 4.25
N GLN A 73 -3.65 8.20 4.44
CA GLN A 73 -3.61 9.65 4.22
C GLN A 73 -3.87 10.03 2.75
N LEU A 74 -3.34 9.27 1.79
CA LEU A 74 -3.59 9.49 0.37
C LEU A 74 -5.07 9.26 0.00
N ALA A 75 -5.68 8.22 0.55
CA ALA A 75 -7.11 7.95 0.37
C ALA A 75 -7.98 9.08 0.94
N LYS A 76 -7.64 9.62 2.12
CA LYS A 76 -8.31 10.79 2.71
C LYS A 76 -8.19 12.06 1.86
N ARG A 77 -7.14 12.18 1.06
CA ARG A 77 -6.96 13.27 0.10
C ARG A 77 -7.74 13.07 -1.21
N GLY A 78 -8.53 12.02 -1.32
CA GLY A 78 -9.39 11.73 -2.47
C GLY A 78 -8.71 10.95 -3.59
N ILE A 79 -7.55 10.36 -3.35
CA ILE A 79 -6.90 9.46 -4.32
C ILE A 79 -7.55 8.08 -4.20
N GLY A 80 -8.08 7.56 -5.31
CA GLY A 80 -8.54 6.17 -5.39
C GLY A 80 -7.35 5.22 -5.37
N ILE A 81 -7.35 4.22 -4.48
CA ILE A 81 -6.20 3.30 -4.35
C ILE A 81 -6.67 1.87 -4.57
N LEU A 82 -6.01 1.19 -5.51
CA LEU A 82 -6.14 -0.23 -5.75
C LEU A 82 -4.87 -0.93 -5.29
N ILE A 83 -5.01 -1.93 -4.43
CA ILE A 83 -3.90 -2.71 -3.89
C ILE A 83 -4.09 -4.17 -4.31
N THR A 84 -3.04 -4.79 -4.82
CA THR A 84 -2.92 -6.25 -4.95
C THR A 84 -1.85 -6.72 -3.97
N ASP A 85 -2.17 -7.64 -3.08
CA ASP A 85 -1.20 -8.21 -2.14
C ASP A 85 -1.68 -9.58 -1.65
N HIS A 86 -0.74 -10.45 -1.30
CA HIS A 86 -1.02 -11.72 -0.68
C HIS A 86 -0.99 -11.64 0.87
N ASN A 87 -0.54 -10.54 1.43
CA ASN A 87 -0.58 -10.26 2.86
C ASN A 87 -1.98 -9.83 3.29
N VAL A 88 -2.86 -10.80 3.50
CA VAL A 88 -4.29 -10.58 3.75
C VAL A 88 -4.52 -9.68 4.97
N ARG A 89 -3.77 -9.91 6.06
CA ARG A 89 -3.92 -9.16 7.31
C ARG A 89 -3.66 -7.68 7.10
N GLU A 90 -2.51 -7.34 6.53
CA GLU A 90 -2.05 -5.98 6.31
C GLU A 90 -2.98 -5.24 5.34
N THR A 91 -3.43 -5.94 4.31
CA THR A 91 -4.32 -5.37 3.29
C THR A 91 -5.72 -5.10 3.84
N LEU A 92 -6.31 -6.03 4.58
CA LEU A 92 -7.65 -5.86 5.15
C LEU A 92 -7.72 -4.77 6.24
N GLN A 93 -6.59 -4.41 6.85
CA GLN A 93 -6.55 -3.31 7.82
C GLN A 93 -6.77 -1.93 7.20
N ILE A 94 -6.48 -1.76 5.92
CA ILE A 94 -6.49 -0.45 5.27
C ILE A 94 -7.49 -0.31 4.12
N CYS A 95 -8.04 -1.40 3.61
CA CYS A 95 -8.99 -1.34 2.51
C CYS A 95 -10.44 -1.16 3.02
N THR A 96 -11.22 -0.38 2.28
CA THR A 96 -12.67 -0.24 2.52
C THR A 96 -13.46 -1.39 1.92
N ARG A 97 -12.93 -2.00 0.86
CA ARG A 97 -13.50 -3.16 0.17
C ARG A 97 -12.39 -4.04 -0.38
N ALA A 98 -12.56 -5.33 -0.27
CA ALA A 98 -11.64 -6.32 -0.80
C ALA A 98 -12.33 -7.32 -1.74
N TYR A 99 -11.56 -7.83 -2.68
CA TYR A 99 -11.93 -8.92 -3.59
C TYR A 99 -10.90 -10.02 -3.42
N VAL A 100 -11.36 -11.20 -3.03
CA VAL A 100 -10.48 -12.38 -2.94
C VAL A 100 -10.57 -13.12 -4.27
N MET A 101 -9.42 -13.26 -4.92
CA MET A 101 -9.31 -13.90 -6.23
C MET A 101 -8.77 -15.32 -6.10
N LYS A 102 -9.35 -16.27 -6.82
CA LYS A 102 -8.86 -17.63 -6.95
C LYS A 102 -9.05 -18.13 -8.38
N SER A 103 -7.98 -18.64 -9.00
CA SER A 103 -8.01 -19.23 -10.34
C SER A 103 -8.73 -18.36 -11.40
N GLY A 104 -8.45 -17.05 -11.37
CA GLY A 104 -9.02 -16.09 -12.33
C GLY A 104 -10.47 -15.66 -12.04
N SER A 105 -11.05 -16.07 -10.91
CA SER A 105 -12.41 -15.71 -10.51
C SER A 105 -12.44 -15.05 -9.14
N VAL A 106 -13.47 -14.23 -8.89
CA VAL A 106 -13.73 -13.66 -7.57
C VAL A 106 -14.36 -14.72 -6.69
N LEU A 107 -13.64 -15.12 -5.62
CA LEU A 107 -14.12 -16.07 -4.63
C LEU A 107 -15.08 -15.40 -3.63
N ALA A 108 -14.73 -14.21 -3.18
CA ALA A 108 -15.50 -13.40 -2.23
C ALA A 108 -15.21 -11.90 -2.42
N SER A 109 -16.16 -11.06 -2.04
CA SER A 109 -15.96 -9.61 -2.01
C SER A 109 -16.76 -8.98 -0.87
N GLY A 110 -16.23 -7.93 -0.27
CA GLY A 110 -16.86 -7.23 0.83
C GLY A 110 -15.90 -6.36 1.61
N ASN A 111 -16.35 -5.85 2.75
CA ASN A 111 -15.49 -5.19 3.70
C ASN A 111 -14.61 -6.20 4.47
N ALA A 112 -13.71 -5.71 5.31
CA ALA A 112 -12.78 -6.56 6.04
C ALA A 112 -13.47 -7.63 6.91
N ASP A 113 -14.57 -7.28 7.59
CA ASP A 113 -15.28 -8.21 8.47
C ASP A 113 -16.03 -9.29 7.69
N GLU A 114 -16.63 -8.92 6.56
CA GLU A 114 -17.27 -9.87 5.65
C GLU A 114 -16.25 -10.86 5.08
N ILE A 115 -15.08 -10.40 4.67
CA ILE A 115 -14.00 -11.28 4.18
C ILE A 115 -13.46 -12.20 5.27
N LYS A 116 -13.25 -11.69 6.48
CA LYS A 116 -12.74 -12.48 7.64
C LYS A 116 -13.68 -13.61 8.04
N THR A 117 -14.97 -13.42 7.88
CA THR A 117 -16.01 -14.39 8.27
C THR A 117 -16.48 -15.28 7.11
N ASP A 118 -16.06 -15.01 5.89
CA ASP A 118 -16.42 -15.81 4.73
C ASP A 118 -15.83 -17.21 4.80
N GLY A 119 -16.69 -18.23 4.75
CA GLY A 119 -16.28 -19.63 4.88
C GLY A 119 -15.33 -20.10 3.77
N SER A 120 -15.55 -19.66 2.53
CA SER A 120 -14.71 -20.03 1.40
C SER A 120 -13.31 -19.39 1.50
N VAL A 121 -13.23 -18.16 2.00
CA VAL A 121 -11.95 -17.48 2.25
C VAL A 121 -11.18 -18.17 3.35
N ARG A 122 -11.84 -18.53 4.45
CA ARG A 122 -11.20 -19.24 5.57
C ARG A 122 -10.67 -20.60 5.13
N GLU A 123 -11.46 -21.36 4.38
CA GLU A 123 -11.05 -22.68 3.89
C GLU A 123 -9.86 -22.61 2.93
N HIS A 124 -9.82 -21.64 2.02
CA HIS A 124 -8.87 -21.61 0.92
C HIS A 124 -7.65 -20.73 1.11
N TYR A 125 -7.73 -19.71 2.00
CA TYR A 125 -6.67 -18.71 2.15
C TYR A 125 -6.19 -18.51 3.58
N LEU A 126 -7.08 -18.60 4.57
CA LEU A 126 -6.75 -18.23 5.95
C LEU A 126 -6.40 -19.43 6.82
N GLY A 127 -6.99 -20.60 6.51
CA GLY A 127 -6.94 -21.76 7.39
C GLY A 127 -7.84 -21.61 8.62
N GLU A 128 -8.19 -22.74 9.25
CA GLU A 128 -9.13 -22.76 10.39
C GLU A 128 -8.63 -21.99 11.63
N ASN A 129 -7.31 -21.91 11.80
CA ASN A 129 -6.67 -21.28 12.96
C ASN A 129 -6.17 -19.84 12.69
N PHE A 130 -6.56 -19.23 11.58
CA PHE A 130 -6.11 -17.87 11.26
C PHE A 130 -6.79 -16.85 12.19
N THR A 131 -5.97 -16.07 12.90
CA THR A 131 -6.40 -14.94 13.73
C THR A 131 -5.83 -13.62 13.20
N PHE A 132 -6.64 -12.55 13.25
CA PHE A 132 -6.26 -11.20 12.84
C PHE A 132 -5.63 -10.41 13.99
#